data_4c26c020989fe200671d7bbd38bd8b0a
#
_entry.id   4c26c020989fe200671d7bbd38bd8b0a
#
_cell.length_a   1.000
_cell.length_b   1.000
_cell.length_c   1.000
_cell.angle_alpha   90.00
_cell.angle_beta   90.00
_cell.angle_gamma   90.00
#
_symmetry.space_group_name_H-M   'P 1'
#
loop_
_entity.id
_entity.type
_entity.pdbx_description
1 polymer ?
#
loop_
_entity_poly.entity_id
_entity_poly.type
_entity_poly.pdbx_seq_one_letter_code
_entity_poly.pdbx_strand_id
1 'polypeptide(L)'
;MKVYLASPFFSEKELEAVREAEEILEQRGFTVFSPRKYQIVEEKQGSSAWSKAVFMADRSYIDWADVVVMLYHGQYSDSGTAWECGYAFATHTPVLVVHLGRDSNLMVNEGSHANLTMEELKTYDFDRMPLQGYTGPMF
;
A
#
# COMPACT_ATOMS: atom_id res chain seq x y z
N MET A 1 -6.75 14.48 1.99
CA MET A 1 -6.59 13.13 2.53
C MET A 1 -5.14 12.71 2.44
N LYS A 2 -4.65 12.07 3.47
CA LYS A 2 -3.28 11.56 3.58
C LYS A 2 -3.28 10.07 3.26
N VAL A 3 -2.49 9.66 2.27
CA VAL A 3 -2.42 8.28 1.78
C VAL A 3 -1.03 7.71 2.01
N TYR A 4 -0.95 6.55 2.65
CA TYR A 4 0.26 5.73 2.65
C TYR A 4 0.15 4.70 1.51
N LEU A 5 1.10 4.73 0.58
CA LEU A 5 1.12 3.81 -0.55
C LEU A 5 2.04 2.62 -0.25
N ALA A 6 1.44 1.51 0.19
CA ALA A 6 2.15 0.27 0.50
C ALA A 6 2.38 -0.51 -0.80
N SER A 7 3.63 -0.63 -1.22
CA SER A 7 3.97 -1.30 -2.48
C SER A 7 5.42 -1.79 -2.46
N PRO A 8 5.68 -3.00 -2.98
CA PRO A 8 7.04 -3.35 -3.37
C PRO A 8 7.50 -2.49 -4.55
N PHE A 9 8.84 -2.31 -4.66
CA PHE A 9 9.45 -1.51 -5.73
C PHE A 9 10.81 -2.08 -6.15
N PHE A 10 10.94 -3.42 -6.14
CA PHE A 10 12.20 -4.14 -6.34
C PHE A 10 12.37 -4.68 -7.77
N SER A 11 11.33 -4.65 -8.59
CA SER A 11 11.36 -5.04 -10.00
C SER A 11 10.78 -3.95 -10.89
N GLU A 12 11.04 -4.01 -12.20
CA GLU A 12 10.48 -3.04 -13.15
C GLU A 12 8.95 -3.05 -13.14
N LYS A 13 8.34 -4.23 -13.07
CA LYS A 13 6.87 -4.37 -12.99
C LYS A 13 6.30 -3.70 -11.75
N GLU A 14 6.95 -3.87 -10.61
CA GLU A 14 6.55 -3.23 -9.37
C GLU A 14 6.75 -1.71 -9.41
N LEU A 15 7.87 -1.25 -10.00
CA LEU A 15 8.14 0.18 -10.18
C LEU A 15 7.11 0.86 -11.11
N GLU A 16 6.72 0.21 -12.20
CA GLU A 16 5.68 0.71 -13.09
C GLU A 16 4.35 0.87 -12.35
N ALA A 17 3.94 -0.16 -11.61
CA ALA A 17 2.69 -0.15 -10.87
C ALA A 17 2.66 0.94 -9.78
N VAL A 18 3.75 1.08 -9.01
CA VAL A 18 3.79 2.09 -7.94
C VAL A 18 3.80 3.52 -8.49
N ARG A 19 4.49 3.75 -9.61
CA ARG A 19 4.47 5.06 -10.28
C ARG A 19 3.07 5.42 -10.80
N GLU A 20 2.38 4.45 -11.41
CA GLU A 20 1.01 4.65 -11.88
C GLU A 20 0.07 5.00 -10.71
N ALA A 21 0.15 4.27 -9.61
CA ALA A 21 -0.67 4.55 -8.43
C ALA A 21 -0.35 5.92 -7.80
N GLU A 22 0.93 6.28 -7.71
CA GLU A 22 1.36 7.61 -7.25
C GLU A 22 0.72 8.71 -8.10
N GLU A 23 0.81 8.59 -9.42
CA GLU A 23 0.26 9.56 -10.35
C GLU A 23 -1.26 9.70 -10.19
N ILE A 24 -1.98 8.57 -10.12
CA ILE A 24 -3.44 8.57 -9.92
C ILE A 24 -3.81 9.31 -8.62
N LEU A 25 -3.17 8.97 -7.52
CA LEU A 25 -3.49 9.53 -6.21
C LEU A 25 -3.11 11.02 -6.11
N GLU A 26 -1.96 11.40 -6.66
CA GLU A 26 -1.50 12.79 -6.68
C GLU A 26 -2.40 13.67 -7.57
N GLN A 27 -2.83 13.17 -8.74
CA GLN A 27 -3.78 13.87 -9.61
C GLN A 27 -5.14 14.07 -8.96
N ARG A 28 -5.52 13.21 -8.04
CA ARG A 28 -6.74 13.35 -7.23
C ARG A 28 -6.59 14.35 -6.07
N GLY A 29 -5.42 14.96 -5.92
CA GLY A 29 -5.15 15.98 -4.92
C GLY A 29 -4.79 15.45 -3.53
N PHE A 30 -4.47 14.16 -3.38
CA PHE A 30 -4.10 13.57 -2.11
C PHE A 30 -2.62 13.82 -1.79
N THR A 31 -2.31 13.87 -0.49
CA THR A 31 -0.93 13.89 0.00
C THR A 31 -0.47 12.45 0.16
N VAL A 32 0.45 12.00 -0.70
CA VAL A 32 0.89 10.61 -0.78
C VAL A 32 2.27 10.44 -0.17
N PHE A 33 2.39 9.53 0.79
CA PHE A 33 3.68 9.01 1.21
C PHE A 33 3.94 7.67 0.49
N SER A 34 4.99 7.63 -0.32
CA SER A 34 5.45 6.43 -1.01
C SER A 34 6.86 6.09 -0.52
N PRO A 35 7.07 4.93 0.14
CA PRO A 35 8.37 4.57 0.71
C PRO A 35 9.53 4.65 -0.28
N ARG A 36 9.32 4.33 -1.56
CA ARG A 36 10.38 4.41 -2.57
C ARG A 36 10.93 5.83 -2.78
N LYS A 37 10.13 6.86 -2.48
CA LYS A 37 10.53 8.27 -2.59
C LYS A 37 11.23 8.79 -1.34
N TYR A 38 11.14 8.06 -0.23
CA TYR A 38 11.71 8.43 1.05
C TYR A 38 12.96 7.58 1.33
N GLN A 39 14.12 8.22 1.36
CA GLN A 39 15.38 7.52 1.58
C GLN A 39 16.03 7.99 2.88
N ILE A 40 16.49 7.03 3.68
CA ILE A 40 17.33 7.30 4.85
C ILE A 40 18.78 7.41 4.36
N VAL A 41 19.30 8.63 4.32
CA VAL A 41 20.65 8.93 3.79
C VAL A 41 21.70 9.03 4.88
N GLU A 42 21.30 9.23 6.14
CA GLU A 42 22.20 9.39 7.28
C GLU A 42 22.86 8.06 7.70
N GLU A 43 22.24 6.94 7.35
CA GLU A 43 22.67 5.61 7.75
C GLU A 43 23.07 4.77 6.55
N LYS A 44 24.06 3.89 6.76
CA LYS A 44 24.51 3.00 5.69
C LYS A 44 23.41 1.97 5.36
N GLN A 45 22.99 1.94 4.11
CA GLN A 45 22.00 0.96 3.62
C GLN A 45 22.41 -0.47 3.97
N GLY A 46 21.47 -1.24 4.53
CA GLY A 46 21.67 -2.61 4.99
C GLY A 46 22.22 -2.72 6.41
N SER A 47 22.58 -1.62 7.06
CA SER A 47 22.97 -1.64 8.47
C SER A 47 21.77 -1.79 9.41
N SER A 48 22.00 -2.20 10.66
CA SER A 48 20.96 -2.28 11.67
C SER A 48 20.33 -0.91 11.97
N ALA A 49 21.13 0.15 11.98
CA ALA A 49 20.62 1.52 12.17
C ALA A 49 19.73 1.95 11.02
N TRP A 50 20.14 1.66 9.79
CA TRP A 50 19.33 1.93 8.60
C TRP A 50 18.00 1.18 8.62
N SER A 51 18.02 -0.13 8.91
CA SER A 51 16.80 -0.93 8.92
C SER A 51 15.79 -0.45 9.99
N LYS A 52 16.27 -0.06 11.17
CA LYS A 52 15.43 0.53 12.21
C LYS A 52 14.86 1.87 11.79
N ALA A 53 15.65 2.72 11.16
CA ALA A 53 15.21 4.03 10.68
C ALA A 53 14.13 3.91 9.62
N VAL A 54 14.29 3.00 8.65
CA VAL A 54 13.27 2.71 7.62
C VAL A 54 11.99 2.20 8.27
N PHE A 55 12.10 1.20 9.14
CA PHE A 55 10.94 0.62 9.84
C PHE A 55 10.16 1.68 10.63
N MET A 56 10.85 2.51 11.39
CA MET A 56 10.22 3.56 12.20
C MET A 56 9.58 4.64 11.33
N ALA A 57 10.19 5.00 10.21
CA ALA A 57 9.64 5.97 9.28
C ALA A 57 8.36 5.43 8.64
N ASP A 58 8.39 4.21 8.09
CA ASP A 58 7.22 3.60 7.45
C ASP A 58 6.06 3.45 8.42
N ARG A 59 6.32 2.91 9.61
CA ARG A 59 5.30 2.80 10.65
C ARG A 59 4.70 4.17 11.03
N SER A 60 5.54 5.18 11.21
CA SER A 60 5.07 6.53 11.57
C SER A 60 4.20 7.14 10.49
N TYR A 61 4.50 6.88 9.22
CA TYR A 61 3.68 7.37 8.12
C TYR A 61 2.39 6.58 7.93
N ILE A 62 2.35 5.30 8.33
CA ILE A 62 1.08 4.57 8.42
C ILE A 62 0.20 5.20 9.52
N ASP A 63 0.76 5.52 10.68
CA ASP A 63 0.04 6.21 11.76
C ASP A 63 -0.47 7.60 11.33
N TRP A 64 0.28 8.28 10.49
CA TRP A 64 -0.07 9.60 9.93
C TRP A 64 -1.20 9.52 8.89
N ALA A 65 -1.33 8.42 8.18
CA ALA A 65 -2.23 8.28 7.05
C ALA A 65 -3.70 8.16 7.46
N ASP A 66 -4.59 8.70 6.64
CA ASP A 66 -6.03 8.49 6.75
C ASP A 66 -6.44 7.15 6.13
N VAL A 67 -5.68 6.68 5.14
CA VAL A 67 -5.93 5.44 4.41
C VAL A 67 -4.61 4.86 3.89
N VAL A 68 -4.53 3.54 3.86
CA VAL A 68 -3.45 2.81 3.18
C VAL A 68 -3.98 2.28 1.86
N VAL A 69 -3.25 2.54 0.78
CA VAL A 69 -3.48 1.90 -0.52
C VAL A 69 -2.38 0.85 -0.73
N MET A 70 -2.77 -0.41 -0.81
CA MET A 70 -1.87 -1.54 -1.01
C MET A 70 -1.85 -1.96 -2.46
N LEU A 71 -0.70 -1.99 -3.09
CA LEU A 71 -0.52 -2.63 -4.40
C LEU A 71 -0.18 -4.11 -4.18
N TYR A 72 -1.10 -5.00 -4.56
CA TYR A 72 -1.03 -6.42 -4.25
C TYR A 72 -0.84 -7.27 -5.51
N HIS A 73 0.30 -7.97 -5.58
CA HIS A 73 0.70 -8.77 -6.73
C HIS A 73 0.32 -10.27 -6.61
N GLY A 74 -0.57 -10.61 -5.69
CA GLY A 74 -1.03 -11.99 -5.51
C GLY A 74 0.03 -12.86 -4.83
N GLN A 75 0.27 -14.07 -5.33
CA GLN A 75 1.21 -15.05 -4.74
C GLN A 75 2.63 -14.51 -4.60
N TYR A 76 3.01 -13.54 -5.42
CA TYR A 76 4.33 -12.89 -5.37
C TYR A 76 4.33 -11.61 -4.55
N SER A 77 3.36 -11.48 -3.64
CA SER A 77 3.27 -10.32 -2.79
C SER A 77 4.46 -10.20 -1.84
N ASP A 78 4.90 -8.97 -1.65
CA ASP A 78 5.95 -8.62 -0.72
C ASP A 78 5.48 -8.78 0.74
N SER A 79 6.28 -9.47 1.55
CA SER A 79 5.95 -9.69 2.96
C SER A 79 5.95 -8.39 3.77
N GLY A 80 6.81 -7.43 3.44
CA GLY A 80 6.84 -6.12 4.09
C GLY A 80 5.56 -5.34 3.84
N THR A 81 5.09 -5.31 2.60
CA THR A 81 3.82 -4.69 2.23
C THR A 81 2.63 -5.31 2.97
N ALA A 82 2.61 -6.64 3.10
CA ALA A 82 1.56 -7.34 3.85
C ALA A 82 1.61 -7.00 5.35
N TRP A 83 2.81 -6.89 5.94
CA TRP A 83 2.98 -6.49 7.33
C TRP A 83 2.42 -5.07 7.58
N GLU A 84 2.72 -4.13 6.70
CA GLU A 84 2.23 -2.75 6.77
C GLU A 84 0.70 -2.69 6.77
N CYS A 85 0.07 -3.48 5.92
CA CYS A 85 -1.39 -3.56 5.85
C CYS A 85 -2.01 -4.20 7.09
N GLY A 86 -1.38 -5.23 7.65
CA GLY A 86 -1.79 -5.82 8.93
C GLY A 86 -1.69 -4.83 10.08
N TYR A 87 -0.62 -4.04 10.13
CA TYR A 87 -0.45 -2.97 11.10
C TYR A 87 -1.52 -1.90 10.95
N ALA A 88 -1.79 -1.45 9.72
CA ALA A 88 -2.83 -0.47 9.43
C ALA A 88 -4.22 -0.95 9.90
N PHE A 89 -4.55 -2.21 9.61
CA PHE A 89 -5.79 -2.83 10.09
C PHE A 89 -5.88 -2.82 11.62
N ALA A 90 -4.82 -3.23 12.31
CA ALA A 90 -4.78 -3.31 13.77
C ALA A 90 -4.88 -1.93 14.45
N THR A 91 -4.44 -0.88 13.78
CA THR A 91 -4.50 0.51 14.27
C THR A 91 -5.69 1.30 13.72
N HIS A 92 -6.66 0.61 13.12
CA HIS A 92 -7.91 1.19 12.61
C HIS A 92 -7.75 2.16 11.43
N THR A 93 -6.70 2.00 10.65
CA THR A 93 -6.53 2.71 9.37
C THR A 93 -7.05 1.81 8.24
N PRO A 94 -8.06 2.25 7.47
CA PRO A 94 -8.62 1.43 6.39
C PRO A 94 -7.59 1.14 5.31
N VAL A 95 -7.65 -0.08 4.76
CA VAL A 95 -6.76 -0.54 3.69
C VAL A 95 -7.58 -0.75 2.41
N LEU A 96 -7.20 -0.07 1.33
CA LEU A 96 -7.72 -0.32 0.00
C LEU A 96 -6.71 -1.18 -0.76
N VAL A 97 -7.11 -2.37 -1.15
CA VAL A 97 -6.23 -3.30 -1.88
C VAL A 97 -6.45 -3.16 -3.38
N VAL A 98 -5.40 -2.79 -4.10
CA VAL A 98 -5.39 -2.74 -5.56
C VAL A 98 -4.79 -4.05 -6.06
N HIS A 99 -5.64 -4.89 -6.65
CA HIS A 99 -5.26 -6.22 -7.12
C HIS A 99 -4.58 -6.14 -8.50
N LEU A 100 -3.33 -6.58 -8.56
CA LEU A 100 -2.51 -6.63 -9.77
C LEU A 100 -2.23 -8.07 -10.22
N GLY A 101 -2.47 -9.03 -9.34
CA GLY A 101 -2.34 -10.46 -9.60
C GLY A 101 -3.68 -11.14 -9.90
N ARG A 102 -3.63 -12.45 -10.10
CA ARG A 102 -4.82 -13.26 -10.46
C ARG A 102 -5.59 -13.76 -9.24
N ASP A 103 -4.95 -13.81 -8.09
CA ASP A 103 -5.47 -14.40 -6.87
C ASP A 103 -5.11 -13.54 -5.67
N SER A 104 -5.73 -13.84 -4.54
CA SER A 104 -5.51 -13.11 -3.30
C SER A 104 -5.42 -14.05 -2.11
N ASN A 105 -4.52 -13.76 -1.20
CA ASN A 105 -4.51 -14.38 0.12
C ASN A 105 -5.73 -13.92 0.91
N LEU A 106 -6.43 -14.85 1.54
CA LEU A 106 -7.64 -14.55 2.30
C LEU A 106 -7.41 -13.51 3.42
N MET A 107 -6.26 -13.51 4.07
CA MET A 107 -5.95 -12.54 5.13
C MET A 107 -5.83 -11.12 4.59
N VAL A 108 -5.35 -10.96 3.35
CA VAL A 108 -5.24 -9.66 2.70
C VAL A 108 -6.61 -9.14 2.31
N ASN A 109 -7.42 -9.95 1.64
CA ASN A 109 -8.72 -9.47 1.18
C ASN A 109 -9.74 -9.28 2.32
N GLU A 110 -9.74 -10.15 3.34
CA GLU A 110 -10.63 -9.99 4.49
C GLU A 110 -10.21 -8.83 5.41
N GLY A 111 -8.92 -8.54 5.51
CA GLY A 111 -8.42 -7.38 6.25
C GLY A 111 -8.57 -6.06 5.52
N SER A 112 -9.08 -6.06 4.28
CA SER A 112 -9.26 -4.85 3.48
C SER A 112 -10.61 -4.17 3.74
N HIS A 113 -10.64 -2.87 3.53
CA HIS A 113 -11.88 -2.08 3.48
C HIS A 113 -12.53 -2.17 2.09
N ALA A 114 -11.72 -2.10 1.05
CA ALA A 114 -12.18 -2.26 -0.34
C ALA A 114 -11.11 -2.93 -1.20
N ASN A 115 -11.56 -3.68 -2.20
CA ASN A 115 -10.72 -4.38 -3.18
C ASN A 115 -10.99 -3.79 -4.56
N LEU A 116 -9.96 -3.25 -5.19
CA LEU A 116 -10.05 -2.44 -6.40
C LEU A 116 -9.11 -2.96 -7.49
N THR A 117 -9.41 -2.64 -8.73
CA THR A 117 -8.44 -2.64 -9.81
C THR A 117 -7.71 -1.29 -9.84
N MET A 118 -6.60 -1.21 -10.59
CA MET A 118 -5.91 0.06 -10.80
C MET A 118 -6.82 1.09 -11.48
N GLU A 119 -7.68 0.65 -12.40
CA GLU A 119 -8.65 1.52 -13.07
C GLU A 119 -9.71 2.05 -12.09
N GLU A 120 -10.20 1.20 -11.20
CA GLU A 120 -11.17 1.60 -10.18
C GLU A 120 -10.58 2.59 -9.16
N LEU A 121 -9.26 2.55 -8.91
CA LEU A 121 -8.58 3.50 -8.05
C LEU A 121 -8.75 4.95 -8.53
N LYS A 122 -8.88 5.15 -9.85
CA LYS A 122 -9.07 6.48 -10.46
C LYS A 122 -10.38 7.14 -10.04
N THR A 123 -11.40 6.34 -9.74
CA THR A 123 -12.76 6.84 -9.50
C THR A 123 -13.35 6.43 -8.17
N TYR A 124 -12.63 5.65 -7.35
CA TYR A 124 -13.11 5.25 -6.03
C TYR A 124 -13.48 6.47 -5.18
N ASP A 125 -14.62 6.39 -4.51
CA ASP A 125 -15.12 7.48 -3.66
C ASP A 125 -14.44 7.47 -2.28
N PHE A 126 -13.35 8.23 -2.16
CA PHE A 126 -12.60 8.36 -0.90
C PHE A 126 -13.33 9.19 0.16
N ASP A 127 -14.39 9.89 -0.18
CA ASP A 127 -15.18 10.65 0.81
C ASP A 127 -16.17 9.73 1.51
N ARG A 128 -16.85 8.86 0.76
CA ARG A 128 -17.83 7.90 1.29
C ARG A 128 -17.21 6.58 1.69
N MET A 129 -16.08 6.24 1.12
CA MET A 129 -15.35 5.01 1.40
C MET A 129 -16.25 3.75 1.33
N PRO A 130 -16.90 3.46 0.19
CA PRO A 130 -17.78 2.29 0.12
C PRO A 130 -16.99 0.99 0.28
N LEU A 131 -17.60 0.05 1.01
CA LEU A 131 -17.05 -1.30 1.13
C LEU A 131 -17.14 -2.02 -0.21
N GLN A 132 -16.05 -2.70 -0.58
CA GLN A 132 -16.03 -3.53 -1.78
C GLN A 132 -15.27 -4.82 -1.51
N GLY A 133 -16.02 -5.94 -1.43
CA GLY A 133 -15.45 -7.26 -1.20
C GLY A 133 -14.66 -7.78 -2.40
N TYR A 134 -13.72 -8.69 -2.13
CA TYR A 134 -12.99 -9.39 -3.17
C TYR A 134 -13.84 -10.53 -3.74
N THR A 135 -13.90 -10.66 -5.06
CA THR A 135 -14.71 -11.67 -5.76
C THR A 135 -13.87 -12.63 -6.62
N GLY A 136 -12.56 -12.48 -6.63
CA GLY A 136 -11.66 -13.32 -7.40
C GLY A 136 -11.27 -14.61 -6.68
N PRO A 137 -10.38 -15.42 -7.29
CA PRO A 137 -9.82 -16.60 -6.65
C PRO A 137 -9.01 -16.24 -5.41
N MET A 138 -9.08 -17.09 -4.37
CA MET A 138 -8.35 -16.86 -3.11
C MET A 138 -7.61 -18.12 -2.64
N PHE A 139 -6.59 -17.94 -1.84
CA PHE A 139 -5.80 -18.99 -1.21
C PHE A 139 -5.45 -18.64 0.23
#